data_7f7781c6a75a1db642fdf83c2e3c91be
#
_entry.id   7f7781c6a75a1db642fdf83c2e3c91be
#
_cell.length_a   1.000
_cell.length_b   1.000
_cell.length_c   1.000
_cell.angle_alpha   90.00
_cell.angle_beta   90.00
_cell.angle_gamma   90.00
#
_symmetry.space_group_name_H-M   'P 1'
#
loop_
_entity.id
_entity.type
_entity.pdbx_description
1 polymer ?
#
loop_
_entity_poly.entity_id
_entity_poly.type
_entity_poly.pdbx_seq_one_letter_code
_entity_poly.pdbx_strand_id
1 'polypeptide(L)'
;MEIKRVAVVGAGDMGHGIAQLFAVGGYDVILMDKYPEMLDKAKVRIEASLQRWVERGKVTGDQAKAALSRIRYTKDMGEAVSKADLVVEAVPESVELKMSVLKEASELAPRDAIIASNTSNIRISELAKAAVRPERVVGMHFFNPPTAMKLVEVIPGESTDPSVVETTAEVSERIGRTPIRLLKDSPAFIANRINAAETLFFDLVLEKGIATPPEVDSFAKSQGMPMGPYELFDFVGIDIPWDSLKYLSQALSPEYGKAATLRKMVEEKKLGKKTGRGFYDWSTGRANIPEVPPTDKISLMDLLAIDINEAVKLIEEGVARPDDVEKAVVLGGNRPFGPISVAKDLSNAEVKAKLEELATRFDCKIFAPTRAITEGKMRDAIEGRLSPAADGPA
;
A
#
# COMPACT_ATOMS: atom_id res chain seq x y z
N MET A 1 14.12 22.55 -1.93
CA MET A 1 14.64 22.59 -0.53
C MET A 1 15.61 21.43 -0.33
N GLU A 2 16.74 21.65 0.35
CA GLU A 2 17.68 20.55 0.66
C GLU A 2 17.22 19.85 1.96
N ILE A 3 16.93 18.56 1.90
CA ILE A 3 16.60 17.73 3.07
C ILE A 3 17.89 17.17 3.65
N LYS A 4 18.11 17.35 4.95
CA LYS A 4 19.28 16.81 5.69
C LYS A 4 18.84 16.05 6.96
N ARG A 5 17.79 16.54 7.63
CA ARG A 5 17.30 16.03 8.90
C ARG A 5 15.90 15.48 8.75
N VAL A 6 15.73 14.22 9.10
CA VAL A 6 14.47 13.50 8.98
C VAL A 6 13.99 13.05 10.35
N ALA A 7 12.76 13.36 10.69
CA ALA A 7 12.08 12.75 11.82
C ALA A 7 11.17 11.63 11.33
N VAL A 8 11.24 10.46 11.94
CA VAL A 8 10.29 9.38 11.71
C VAL A 8 9.46 9.20 12.97
N VAL A 9 8.14 9.35 12.87
CA VAL A 9 7.19 9.28 13.99
C VAL A 9 6.45 7.95 13.95
N GLY A 10 6.69 7.12 14.96
CA GLY A 10 6.25 5.73 15.02
C GLY A 10 7.42 4.78 14.74
N ALA A 11 7.76 3.91 15.71
CA ALA A 11 8.88 2.97 15.64
C ALA A 11 8.42 1.51 15.40
N GLY A 12 7.22 1.34 14.83
CA GLY A 12 6.64 0.04 14.49
C GLY A 12 7.31 -0.64 13.29
N ASP A 13 6.55 -1.56 12.65
CA ASP A 13 7.04 -2.39 11.55
C ASP A 13 7.48 -1.57 10.32
N MET A 14 6.86 -0.41 10.08
CA MET A 14 7.27 0.47 8.99
C MET A 14 8.36 1.46 9.44
N GLY A 15 8.14 2.16 10.56
CA GLY A 15 8.98 3.29 10.95
C GLY A 15 10.44 2.94 11.21
N HIS A 16 10.74 1.79 11.84
CA HIS A 16 12.14 1.38 12.03
C HIS A 16 12.87 1.15 10.69
N GLY A 17 12.18 0.53 9.71
CA GLY A 17 12.77 0.30 8.40
C GLY A 17 12.89 1.58 7.56
N ILE A 18 11.94 2.51 7.66
CA ILE A 18 12.00 3.84 7.05
C ILE A 18 13.19 4.63 7.62
N ALA A 19 13.34 4.65 8.94
CA ALA A 19 14.47 5.30 9.61
C ALA A 19 15.82 4.71 9.16
N GLN A 20 15.91 3.38 9.02
CA GLN A 20 17.09 2.71 8.48
C GLN A 20 17.41 3.18 7.06
N LEU A 21 16.41 3.28 6.19
CA LEU A 21 16.62 3.71 4.79
C LEU A 21 17.19 5.13 4.72
N PHE A 22 16.62 6.06 5.46
CA PHE A 22 17.12 7.43 5.51
C PHE A 22 18.54 7.50 6.07
N ALA A 23 18.85 6.76 7.13
CA ALA A 23 20.19 6.74 7.73
C ALA A 23 21.25 6.16 6.77
N VAL A 24 20.92 5.09 6.01
CA VAL A 24 21.77 4.54 4.96
C VAL A 24 21.91 5.53 3.81
N GLY A 25 20.87 6.27 3.47
CA GLY A 25 20.88 7.36 2.49
C GLY A 25 21.67 8.60 2.91
N GLY A 26 22.25 8.60 4.13
CA GLY A 26 23.14 9.66 4.61
C GLY A 26 22.44 10.79 5.37
N TYR A 27 21.17 10.67 5.67
CA TYR A 27 20.40 11.66 6.44
C TYR A 27 20.62 11.52 7.95
N ASP A 28 20.55 12.63 8.69
CA ASP A 28 20.44 12.63 10.14
C ASP A 28 19.00 12.30 10.51
N VAL A 29 18.79 11.23 11.28
CA VAL A 29 17.45 10.69 11.58
C VAL A 29 17.17 10.77 13.07
N ILE A 30 15.96 11.21 13.42
CA ILE A 30 15.41 11.02 14.76
C ILE A 30 14.20 10.10 14.65
N LEU A 31 14.29 8.91 15.25
CA LEU A 31 13.19 7.97 15.36
C LEU A 31 12.45 8.20 16.68
N MET A 32 11.20 8.58 16.58
CA MET A 32 10.35 8.90 17.71
C MET A 32 9.25 7.85 17.89
N ASP A 33 9.05 7.43 19.12
CA ASP A 33 7.84 6.70 19.54
C ASP A 33 7.54 7.04 21.02
N LYS A 34 6.27 7.23 21.34
CA LYS A 34 5.84 7.51 22.72
C LYS A 34 6.09 6.35 23.67
N TYR A 35 6.23 5.13 23.15
CA TYR A 35 6.47 3.91 23.91
C TYR A 35 7.95 3.52 23.84
N PRO A 36 8.71 3.60 24.95
CA PRO A 36 10.15 3.28 24.98
C PRO A 36 10.47 1.87 24.46
N GLU A 37 9.61 0.91 24.78
CA GLU A 37 9.78 -0.48 24.36
C GLU A 37 9.71 -0.66 22.84
N MET A 38 9.03 0.25 22.12
CA MET A 38 9.01 0.25 20.65
C MET A 38 10.33 0.77 20.10
N LEU A 39 10.95 1.77 20.74
CA LEU A 39 12.27 2.27 20.38
C LEU A 39 13.35 1.21 20.59
N ASP A 40 13.30 0.49 21.72
CA ASP A 40 14.26 -0.59 22.01
C ASP A 40 14.14 -1.73 20.97
N LYS A 41 12.91 -2.13 20.65
CA LYS A 41 12.66 -3.13 19.59
C LYS A 41 13.13 -2.65 18.22
N ALA A 42 12.89 -1.38 17.88
CA ALA A 42 13.31 -0.79 16.61
C ALA A 42 14.84 -0.78 16.48
N LYS A 43 15.56 -0.42 17.54
CA LYS A 43 17.03 -0.45 17.59
C LYS A 43 17.57 -1.84 17.27
N VAL A 44 17.08 -2.87 17.95
CA VAL A 44 17.48 -4.27 17.71
C VAL A 44 17.17 -4.71 16.27
N ARG A 45 15.99 -4.35 15.75
CA ARG A 45 15.58 -4.67 14.39
C ARG A 45 16.45 -4.00 13.33
N ILE A 46 16.80 -2.73 13.52
CA ILE A 46 17.67 -1.97 12.60
C ILE A 46 19.08 -2.58 12.60
N GLU A 47 19.67 -2.84 13.77
CA GLU A 47 20.97 -3.48 13.91
C GLU A 47 21.01 -4.85 13.16
N ALA A 48 20.03 -5.72 13.46
CA ALA A 48 19.93 -7.03 12.80
C ALA A 48 19.69 -6.93 11.29
N SER A 49 18.93 -5.94 10.85
CA SER A 49 18.67 -5.70 9.43
C SER A 49 19.93 -5.23 8.69
N LEU A 50 20.68 -4.30 9.26
CA LEU A 50 21.94 -3.80 8.70
C LEU A 50 22.99 -4.90 8.66
N GLN A 51 23.08 -5.75 9.71
CA GLN A 51 23.98 -6.90 9.71
C GLN A 51 23.68 -7.83 8.53
N ARG A 52 22.39 -8.18 8.28
CA ARG A 52 21.99 -8.97 7.11
C ARG A 52 22.32 -8.27 5.77
N TRP A 53 22.29 -6.95 5.72
CA TRP A 53 22.68 -6.20 4.53
C TRP A 53 24.17 -6.26 4.28
N VAL A 54 24.99 -6.23 5.32
CA VAL A 54 26.45 -6.45 5.23
C VAL A 54 26.76 -7.86 4.71
N GLU A 55 26.14 -8.87 5.31
CA GLU A 55 26.30 -10.29 4.91
C GLU A 55 25.91 -10.54 3.43
N ARG A 56 24.92 -9.80 2.93
CA ARG A 56 24.47 -9.87 1.53
C ARG A 56 25.19 -8.91 0.58
N GLY A 57 26.21 -8.19 1.06
CA GLY A 57 26.96 -7.24 0.26
C GLY A 57 26.18 -6.01 -0.21
N LYS A 58 25.05 -5.69 0.43
CA LYS A 58 24.25 -4.50 0.08
C LYS A 58 24.86 -3.21 0.60
N VAL A 59 25.55 -3.26 1.73
CA VAL A 59 26.32 -2.17 2.34
C VAL A 59 27.61 -2.74 2.94
N THR A 60 28.64 -1.89 3.11
CA THR A 60 29.85 -2.26 3.83
C THR A 60 29.63 -2.18 5.36
N GLY A 61 30.51 -2.82 6.15
CA GLY A 61 30.47 -2.69 7.60
C GLY A 61 30.59 -1.24 8.08
N ASP A 62 31.43 -0.43 7.41
CA ASP A 62 31.60 0.98 7.74
C ASP A 62 30.36 1.81 7.38
N GLN A 63 29.69 1.52 6.26
CA GLN A 63 28.41 2.14 5.91
C GLN A 63 27.32 1.81 6.93
N ALA A 64 27.26 0.55 7.41
CA ALA A 64 26.31 0.14 8.43
C ALA A 64 26.55 0.86 9.76
N LYS A 65 27.81 0.95 10.21
CA LYS A 65 28.17 1.71 11.41
C LYS A 65 27.83 3.20 11.27
N ALA A 66 28.16 3.80 10.13
CA ALA A 66 27.82 5.19 9.84
C ALA A 66 26.29 5.43 9.85
N ALA A 67 25.50 4.51 9.30
CA ALA A 67 24.04 4.60 9.36
C ALA A 67 23.53 4.55 10.79
N LEU A 68 24.00 3.61 11.62
CA LEU A 68 23.63 3.51 13.03
C LEU A 68 23.96 4.78 13.80
N SER A 69 25.09 5.42 13.55
CA SER A 69 25.50 6.65 14.24
C SER A 69 24.64 7.88 13.87
N ARG A 70 23.94 7.84 12.74
CA ARG A 70 23.00 8.91 12.32
C ARG A 70 21.62 8.80 12.95
N ILE A 71 21.27 7.67 13.59
CA ILE A 71 19.94 7.49 14.17
C ILE A 71 19.97 7.85 15.65
N ARG A 72 19.15 8.82 16.04
CA ARG A 72 18.84 9.13 17.43
C ARG A 72 17.42 8.69 17.75
N TYR A 73 17.16 8.40 19.01
CA TYR A 73 15.89 7.87 19.50
C TYR A 73 15.33 8.80 20.57
N THR A 74 14.04 9.12 20.49
CA THR A 74 13.40 9.98 21.49
C THR A 74 11.93 9.61 21.70
N LYS A 75 11.38 9.97 22.86
CA LYS A 75 9.94 9.89 23.16
C LYS A 75 9.22 11.23 22.95
N ASP A 76 9.98 12.28 22.77
CA ASP A 76 9.48 13.65 22.71
C ASP A 76 9.30 14.10 21.26
N MET A 77 8.07 14.51 20.92
CA MET A 77 7.73 14.97 19.58
C MET A 77 8.48 16.26 19.22
N GLY A 78 8.57 17.21 20.15
CA GLY A 78 9.25 18.48 19.92
C GLY A 78 10.74 18.29 19.66
N GLU A 79 11.40 17.39 20.40
CA GLU A 79 12.80 17.02 20.14
C GLU A 79 12.96 16.41 18.74
N ALA A 80 12.01 15.56 18.34
CA ALA A 80 12.08 14.89 17.04
C ALA A 80 11.93 15.86 15.87
N VAL A 81 10.94 16.75 15.91
CA VAL A 81 10.50 17.48 14.70
C VAL A 81 10.97 18.93 14.64
N SER A 82 11.39 19.58 15.78
CA SER A 82 11.67 21.02 15.81
C SER A 82 12.80 21.49 14.87
N LYS A 83 13.62 20.58 14.40
CA LYS A 83 14.71 20.87 13.45
C LYS A 83 14.62 20.00 12.19
N ALA A 84 13.54 19.25 11.99
CA ALA A 84 13.38 18.36 10.86
C ALA A 84 13.08 19.15 9.57
N ASP A 85 13.70 18.75 8.47
CA ASP A 85 13.38 19.24 7.14
C ASP A 85 12.25 18.39 6.51
N LEU A 86 12.15 17.11 6.94
CA LEU A 86 11.12 16.15 6.57
C LEU A 86 10.67 15.36 7.80
N VAL A 87 9.38 15.29 8.03
CA VAL A 87 8.75 14.41 9.03
C VAL A 87 8.01 13.31 8.29
N VAL A 88 8.26 12.04 8.62
CA VAL A 88 7.54 10.88 8.08
C VAL A 88 6.74 10.25 9.21
N GLU A 89 5.41 10.37 9.14
CA GLU A 89 4.49 9.73 10.07
C GLU A 89 4.28 8.26 9.67
N ALA A 90 4.49 7.33 10.60
CA ALA A 90 4.36 5.89 10.44
C ALA A 90 3.68 5.22 11.66
N VAL A 91 2.68 5.91 12.25
CA VAL A 91 1.85 5.38 13.34
C VAL A 91 0.75 4.45 12.80
N PRO A 92 0.05 3.67 13.65
CA PRO A 92 -1.03 2.78 13.23
C PRO A 92 -2.09 3.46 12.33
N GLU A 93 -2.73 2.68 11.46
CA GLU A 93 -3.65 3.14 10.42
C GLU A 93 -5.02 3.51 11.05
N SER A 94 -5.12 4.70 11.64
CA SER A 94 -6.34 5.34 12.16
C SER A 94 -6.35 6.80 11.75
N VAL A 95 -7.46 7.24 11.16
CA VAL A 95 -7.65 8.63 10.71
C VAL A 95 -7.40 9.60 11.87
N GLU A 96 -8.04 9.36 13.01
CA GLU A 96 -7.97 10.24 14.19
C GLU A 96 -6.55 10.32 14.75
N LEU A 97 -5.86 9.17 14.85
CA LEU A 97 -4.49 9.13 15.36
C LEU A 97 -3.53 9.85 14.42
N LYS A 98 -3.61 9.56 13.11
CA LYS A 98 -2.75 10.21 12.11
C LYS A 98 -3.00 11.71 12.05
N MET A 99 -4.25 12.15 12.06
CA MET A 99 -4.61 13.57 12.12
C MET A 99 -4.03 14.26 13.37
N SER A 100 -4.11 13.61 14.53
CA SER A 100 -3.52 14.14 15.78
C SER A 100 -2.01 14.30 15.66
N VAL A 101 -1.32 13.29 15.12
CA VAL A 101 0.13 13.30 14.91
C VAL A 101 0.55 14.35 13.89
N LEU A 102 -0.14 14.45 12.74
CA LEU A 102 0.16 15.45 11.73
C LEU A 102 -0.05 16.88 12.25
N LYS A 103 -1.11 17.10 13.04
CA LYS A 103 -1.36 18.38 13.70
C LYS A 103 -0.18 18.76 14.59
N GLU A 104 0.15 17.93 15.57
CA GLU A 104 1.23 18.20 16.52
C GLU A 104 2.58 18.37 15.81
N ALA A 105 2.91 17.50 14.86
CA ALA A 105 4.14 17.61 14.10
C ALA A 105 4.22 18.90 13.27
N SER A 106 3.13 19.32 12.63
CA SER A 106 3.10 20.54 11.83
C SER A 106 3.13 21.84 12.65
N GLU A 107 2.66 21.79 13.92
CA GLU A 107 2.77 22.89 14.88
C GLU A 107 4.21 23.10 15.36
N LEU A 108 4.95 22.01 15.59
CA LEU A 108 6.28 22.01 16.20
C LEU A 108 7.44 22.04 15.19
N ALA A 109 7.22 21.57 13.97
CA ALA A 109 8.23 21.54 12.92
C ALA A 109 8.49 22.93 12.31
N PRO A 110 9.69 23.16 11.71
CA PRO A 110 9.97 24.37 10.96
C PRO A 110 8.92 24.66 9.90
N ARG A 111 8.70 25.94 9.60
CA ARG A 111 7.64 26.38 8.68
C ARG A 111 7.73 25.71 7.29
N ASP A 112 8.95 25.50 6.82
CA ASP A 112 9.19 24.92 5.48
C ASP A 112 9.33 23.39 5.49
N ALA A 113 9.22 22.75 6.66
CA ALA A 113 9.29 21.29 6.78
C ALA A 113 8.19 20.61 5.96
N ILE A 114 8.54 19.50 5.34
CA ILE A 114 7.57 18.61 4.69
C ILE A 114 7.02 17.65 5.76
N ILE A 115 5.70 17.46 5.77
CA ILE A 115 5.02 16.51 6.64
C ILE A 115 4.46 15.39 5.75
N ALA A 116 5.12 14.24 5.77
CA ALA A 116 4.74 13.08 4.99
C ALA A 116 4.00 12.05 5.83
N SER A 117 2.92 11.47 5.31
CA SER A 117 2.25 10.33 5.94
C SER A 117 2.56 9.04 5.17
N ASN A 118 2.88 7.98 5.91
CA ASN A 118 3.05 6.63 5.36
C ASN A 118 1.73 5.83 5.40
N THR A 119 0.59 6.50 5.43
CA THR A 119 -0.72 5.82 5.32
C THR A 119 -0.78 4.97 4.06
N SER A 120 -1.51 3.85 4.13
CA SER A 120 -1.68 2.92 3.01
C SER A 120 -3.01 3.10 2.27
N ASN A 121 -4.01 3.72 2.91
CA ASN A 121 -5.36 3.79 2.36
C ASN A 121 -6.00 5.17 2.48
N ILE A 122 -5.66 5.93 3.55
CA ILE A 122 -6.36 7.17 3.90
C ILE A 122 -5.95 8.29 2.94
N ARG A 123 -6.94 9.03 2.41
CA ARG A 123 -6.68 10.18 1.55
C ARG A 123 -5.79 11.21 2.24
N ILE A 124 -4.78 11.67 1.51
CA ILE A 124 -3.87 12.71 2.02
C ILE A 124 -4.61 14.02 2.26
N SER A 125 -5.56 14.36 1.40
CA SER A 125 -6.43 15.53 1.55
C SER A 125 -7.25 15.51 2.85
N GLU A 126 -7.65 14.32 3.33
CA GLU A 126 -8.34 14.14 4.59
C GLU A 126 -7.40 14.41 5.77
N LEU A 127 -6.22 13.82 5.76
CA LEU A 127 -5.21 13.99 6.82
C LEU A 127 -4.68 15.42 6.88
N ALA A 128 -4.49 16.06 5.72
CA ALA A 128 -3.95 17.42 5.60
C ALA A 128 -4.84 18.48 6.28
N LYS A 129 -6.15 18.21 6.47
CA LYS A 129 -7.07 19.12 7.18
C LYS A 129 -6.65 19.39 8.63
N ALA A 130 -5.91 18.48 9.25
CA ALA A 130 -5.43 18.65 10.62
C ALA A 130 -4.13 19.45 10.70
N ALA A 131 -3.37 19.56 9.63
CA ALA A 131 -2.08 20.23 9.63
C ALA A 131 -2.23 21.76 9.56
N VAL A 132 -1.31 22.49 10.21
CA VAL A 132 -1.27 23.95 10.18
C VAL A 132 -0.97 24.48 8.78
N ARG A 133 -0.26 23.69 7.97
CA ARG A 133 0.15 24.00 6.60
C ARG A 133 -0.16 22.81 5.69
N PRO A 134 -1.42 22.70 5.23
CA PRO A 134 -1.84 21.58 4.37
C PRO A 134 -1.06 21.53 3.04
N GLU A 135 -0.53 22.66 2.57
CA GLU A 135 0.32 22.74 1.37
C GLU A 135 1.68 22.07 1.54
N ARG A 136 2.08 21.74 2.78
CA ARG A 136 3.32 21.05 3.12
C ARG A 136 3.09 19.56 3.40
N VAL A 137 1.84 19.07 3.36
CA VAL A 137 1.48 17.67 3.60
C VAL A 137 1.50 16.87 2.31
N VAL A 138 2.07 15.66 2.37
CA VAL A 138 2.19 14.74 1.22
C VAL A 138 2.08 13.29 1.70
N GLY A 139 1.61 12.39 0.87
CA GLY A 139 1.75 10.95 1.07
C GLY A 139 3.15 10.48 0.65
N MET A 140 3.77 9.66 1.49
CA MET A 140 5.02 8.97 1.19
C MET A 140 4.85 7.51 1.59
N HIS A 141 4.12 6.76 0.78
CA HIS A 141 3.69 5.40 1.07
C HIS A 141 4.76 4.38 0.70
N PHE A 142 5.38 3.79 1.73
CA PHE A 142 6.31 2.68 1.61
C PHE A 142 5.58 1.34 1.70
N PHE A 143 6.08 0.34 1.00
CA PHE A 143 5.56 -1.03 1.04
C PHE A 143 6.32 -1.89 2.05
N ASN A 144 5.61 -2.80 2.72
CA ASN A 144 6.16 -3.66 3.77
C ASN A 144 6.87 -4.91 3.19
N PRO A 145 8.10 -5.25 3.61
CA PRO A 145 8.96 -4.46 4.49
C PRO A 145 9.71 -3.35 3.71
N PRO A 146 9.81 -2.12 4.26
CA PRO A 146 10.35 -0.97 3.53
C PRO A 146 11.81 -1.14 3.11
N THR A 147 12.57 -1.94 3.85
CA THR A 147 13.99 -2.24 3.54
C THR A 147 14.16 -3.22 2.36
N ALA A 148 13.10 -3.91 1.93
CA ALA A 148 13.11 -4.86 0.81
C ALA A 148 12.39 -4.31 -0.42
N MET A 149 11.19 -3.74 -0.22
CA MET A 149 10.34 -3.24 -1.29
C MET A 149 10.90 -1.95 -1.86
N LYS A 150 10.91 -1.84 -3.20
CA LYS A 150 11.55 -0.70 -3.88
C LYS A 150 10.60 0.48 -4.11
N LEU A 151 9.30 0.22 -4.14
CA LEU A 151 8.30 1.23 -4.47
C LEU A 151 8.08 2.23 -3.34
N VAL A 152 7.91 3.50 -3.70
CA VAL A 152 7.28 4.54 -2.88
C VAL A 152 6.25 5.24 -3.74
N GLU A 153 5.00 5.23 -3.32
CA GLU A 153 3.97 6.09 -3.89
C GLU A 153 4.07 7.48 -3.24
N VAL A 154 4.17 8.52 -4.07
CA VAL A 154 4.17 9.92 -3.64
C VAL A 154 2.83 10.53 -4.03
N ILE A 155 2.03 10.89 -3.05
CA ILE A 155 0.63 11.24 -3.22
C ILE A 155 0.41 12.70 -2.85
N PRO A 156 0.00 13.59 -3.78
CA PRO A 156 -0.42 14.93 -3.45
C PRO A 156 -1.79 14.91 -2.73
N GLY A 157 -1.97 15.70 -1.69
CA GLY A 157 -3.31 16.13 -1.29
C GLY A 157 -3.79 17.29 -2.17
N GLU A 158 -5.07 17.66 -2.05
CA GLU A 158 -5.66 18.76 -2.86
C GLU A 158 -4.93 20.11 -2.71
N SER A 159 -4.33 20.36 -1.55
CA SER A 159 -3.59 21.61 -1.25
C SER A 159 -2.08 21.46 -1.37
N THR A 160 -1.55 20.27 -1.62
CA THR A 160 -0.09 20.03 -1.61
C THR A 160 0.62 20.84 -2.68
N ASP A 161 1.65 21.59 -2.28
CA ASP A 161 2.50 22.33 -3.22
C ASP A 161 3.25 21.34 -4.14
N PRO A 162 3.25 21.54 -5.46
CA PRO A 162 3.97 20.66 -6.39
C PRO A 162 5.44 20.46 -6.05
N SER A 163 6.12 21.49 -5.50
CA SER A 163 7.51 21.38 -5.09
C SER A 163 7.72 20.39 -3.93
N VAL A 164 6.71 20.19 -3.10
CA VAL A 164 6.73 19.18 -2.02
C VAL A 164 6.70 17.77 -2.60
N VAL A 165 5.86 17.55 -3.61
CA VAL A 165 5.78 16.27 -4.32
C VAL A 165 7.12 15.92 -4.97
N GLU A 166 7.71 16.88 -5.71
CA GLU A 166 9.00 16.66 -6.37
C GLU A 166 10.13 16.43 -5.37
N THR A 167 10.21 17.23 -4.30
CA THR A 167 11.22 17.05 -3.24
C THR A 167 11.09 15.67 -2.58
N THR A 168 9.86 15.22 -2.31
CA THR A 168 9.59 13.90 -1.70
C THR A 168 10.00 12.76 -2.64
N ALA A 169 9.73 12.90 -3.93
CA ALA A 169 10.15 11.93 -4.93
C ALA A 169 11.69 11.86 -5.06
N GLU A 170 12.38 13.01 -5.16
CA GLU A 170 13.85 13.06 -5.20
C GLU A 170 14.48 12.42 -3.95
N VAL A 171 13.92 12.67 -2.78
CA VAL A 171 14.38 12.06 -1.52
C VAL A 171 14.18 10.55 -1.56
N SER A 172 13.06 10.07 -2.11
CA SER A 172 12.80 8.63 -2.28
C SER A 172 13.85 7.97 -3.18
N GLU A 173 14.24 8.62 -4.28
CA GLU A 173 15.31 8.14 -5.17
C GLU A 173 16.66 8.09 -4.45
N ARG A 174 17.02 9.14 -3.69
CA ARG A 174 18.28 9.20 -2.93
C ARG A 174 18.42 8.10 -1.88
N ILE A 175 17.32 7.63 -1.29
CA ILE A 175 17.32 6.48 -0.37
C ILE A 175 17.20 5.13 -1.11
N GLY A 176 17.38 5.13 -2.43
CA GLY A 176 17.38 3.92 -3.26
C GLY A 176 16.00 3.31 -3.48
N ARG A 177 14.94 4.12 -3.44
CA ARG A 177 13.57 3.70 -3.79
C ARG A 177 13.20 4.20 -5.17
N THR A 178 12.17 3.60 -5.74
CA THR A 178 11.57 4.02 -7.01
C THR A 178 10.28 4.76 -6.71
N PRO A 179 10.26 6.09 -6.76
CA PRO A 179 9.03 6.85 -6.56
C PRO A 179 8.14 6.77 -7.78
N ILE A 180 6.84 6.68 -7.56
CA ILE A 180 5.81 7.02 -8.54
C ILE A 180 5.01 8.19 -8.00
N ARG A 181 4.66 9.13 -8.88
CA ARG A 181 3.91 10.33 -8.51
C ARG A 181 2.46 10.16 -8.93
N LEU A 182 1.55 10.12 -7.95
CA LEU A 182 0.15 10.21 -8.28
C LEU A 182 -0.17 11.61 -8.79
N LEU A 183 -1.11 11.69 -9.72
CA LEU A 183 -1.57 12.97 -10.28
C LEU A 183 -2.70 13.58 -9.43
N LYS A 184 -3.43 12.71 -8.70
CA LYS A 184 -4.58 13.07 -7.87
C LYS A 184 -4.64 12.16 -6.64
N ASP A 185 -5.09 12.70 -5.51
CA ASP A 185 -5.37 11.93 -4.30
C ASP A 185 -6.53 10.96 -4.53
N SER A 186 -6.36 9.73 -4.09
CA SER A 186 -7.37 8.69 -4.21
C SER A 186 -7.28 7.72 -3.04
N PRO A 187 -8.40 7.23 -2.49
CA PRO A 187 -8.38 6.19 -1.46
C PRO A 187 -7.60 4.95 -1.92
N ALA A 188 -6.73 4.42 -1.06
CA ALA A 188 -5.85 3.26 -1.33
C ALA A 188 -4.89 3.43 -2.53
N PHE A 189 -4.75 4.64 -3.06
CA PHE A 189 -3.76 5.03 -4.06
C PHE A 189 -3.82 4.20 -5.35
N ILE A 190 -2.75 3.47 -5.73
CA ILE A 190 -2.74 2.65 -6.94
C ILE A 190 -2.71 1.16 -6.57
N ALA A 191 -1.59 0.69 -6.00
CA ALA A 191 -1.39 -0.75 -5.80
C ALA A 191 -2.42 -1.36 -4.84
N ASN A 192 -2.71 -0.67 -3.73
CA ASN A 192 -3.68 -1.17 -2.75
C ASN A 192 -5.13 -1.10 -3.27
N ARG A 193 -5.45 -0.16 -4.14
CA ARG A 193 -6.78 -0.08 -4.76
C ARG A 193 -7.04 -1.28 -5.69
N ILE A 194 -6.06 -1.67 -6.48
CA ILE A 194 -6.13 -2.87 -7.32
C ILE A 194 -6.23 -4.12 -6.44
N ASN A 195 -5.36 -4.25 -5.44
CA ASN A 195 -5.39 -5.36 -4.49
C ASN A 195 -6.72 -5.47 -3.72
N ALA A 196 -7.38 -4.34 -3.44
CA ALA A 196 -8.67 -4.34 -2.74
C ALA A 196 -9.79 -4.97 -3.58
N ALA A 197 -9.79 -4.75 -4.90
CA ALA A 197 -10.76 -5.38 -5.80
C ALA A 197 -10.55 -6.91 -5.87
N GLU A 198 -9.29 -7.37 -5.93
CA GLU A 198 -8.97 -8.81 -5.83
C GLU A 198 -9.35 -9.39 -4.46
N THR A 199 -9.09 -8.67 -3.37
CA THR A 199 -9.46 -9.09 -2.02
C THR A 199 -10.96 -9.29 -1.90
N LEU A 200 -11.75 -8.35 -2.43
CA LEU A 200 -13.20 -8.47 -2.47
C LEU A 200 -13.64 -9.67 -3.31
N PHE A 201 -13.01 -9.91 -4.46
CA PHE A 201 -13.29 -11.07 -5.29
C PHE A 201 -13.09 -12.38 -4.52
N PHE A 202 -11.96 -12.53 -3.85
CA PHE A 202 -11.70 -13.73 -3.06
C PHE A 202 -12.68 -13.89 -1.90
N ASP A 203 -13.04 -12.82 -1.19
CA ASP A 203 -14.06 -12.90 -0.13
C ASP A 203 -15.40 -13.41 -0.69
N LEU A 204 -15.85 -12.86 -1.82
CA LEU A 204 -17.10 -13.25 -2.47
C LEU A 204 -17.07 -14.69 -3.04
N VAL A 205 -15.91 -15.19 -3.46
CA VAL A 205 -15.74 -16.60 -3.86
C VAL A 205 -16.08 -17.53 -2.71
N LEU A 206 -15.63 -17.21 -1.48
CA LEU A 206 -15.96 -17.99 -0.28
C LEU A 206 -17.41 -17.82 0.15
N GLU A 207 -17.89 -16.58 0.20
CA GLU A 207 -19.26 -16.28 0.64
C GLU A 207 -20.30 -17.02 -0.19
N LYS A 208 -20.05 -17.12 -1.52
CA LYS A 208 -20.94 -17.85 -2.44
C LYS A 208 -20.67 -19.36 -2.49
N GLY A 209 -19.74 -19.87 -1.71
CA GLY A 209 -19.40 -21.30 -1.69
C GLY A 209 -18.87 -21.84 -3.02
N ILE A 210 -18.22 -21.00 -3.83
CA ILE A 210 -17.72 -21.36 -5.16
C ILE A 210 -16.54 -22.31 -5.03
N ALA A 211 -15.60 -22.01 -4.14
CA ALA A 211 -14.43 -22.84 -3.85
C ALA A 211 -14.00 -22.62 -2.40
N THR A 212 -13.26 -23.57 -1.85
CA THR A 212 -12.70 -23.49 -0.49
C THR A 212 -11.34 -22.77 -0.48
N PRO A 213 -10.88 -22.24 0.67
CA PRO A 213 -9.57 -21.60 0.78
C PRO A 213 -8.42 -22.45 0.22
N PRO A 214 -8.27 -23.77 0.58
CA PRO A 214 -7.19 -24.58 0.03
C PRO A 214 -7.24 -24.77 -1.48
N GLU A 215 -8.44 -24.89 -2.08
CA GLU A 215 -8.62 -25.05 -3.53
C GLU A 215 -8.19 -23.79 -4.28
N VAL A 216 -8.54 -22.59 -3.76
CA VAL A 216 -8.14 -21.30 -4.35
C VAL A 216 -6.65 -21.06 -4.16
N ASP A 217 -6.09 -21.35 -2.99
CA ASP A 217 -4.65 -21.23 -2.75
C ASP A 217 -3.85 -22.19 -3.63
N SER A 218 -4.35 -23.41 -3.85
CA SER A 218 -3.77 -24.38 -4.80
C SER A 218 -3.82 -23.84 -6.24
N PHE A 219 -4.94 -23.23 -6.64
CA PHE A 219 -5.05 -22.56 -7.93
C PHE A 219 -4.01 -21.46 -8.09
N ALA A 220 -3.91 -20.53 -7.13
CA ALA A 220 -2.95 -19.42 -7.18
C ALA A 220 -1.50 -19.92 -7.29
N LYS A 221 -1.14 -20.94 -6.52
CA LYS A 221 0.20 -21.57 -6.57
C LYS A 221 0.44 -22.25 -7.92
N SER A 222 -0.57 -22.88 -8.55
CA SER A 222 -0.46 -23.45 -9.88
C SER A 222 -0.19 -22.40 -10.98
N GLN A 223 -0.60 -21.14 -10.73
CA GLN A 223 -0.29 -19.99 -11.60
C GLN A 223 1.06 -19.34 -11.29
N GLY A 224 1.89 -19.96 -10.44
CA GLY A 224 3.24 -19.49 -10.10
C GLY A 224 3.31 -18.51 -8.93
N MET A 225 2.23 -18.26 -8.22
CA MET A 225 2.25 -17.45 -7.01
C MET A 225 2.97 -18.20 -5.88
N PRO A 226 3.88 -17.54 -5.12
CA PRO A 226 4.61 -18.20 -4.03
C PRO A 226 3.70 -18.56 -2.85
N MET A 227 2.56 -17.89 -2.72
CA MET A 227 1.59 -18.04 -1.63
C MET A 227 0.19 -17.81 -2.21
N GLY A 228 -0.80 -18.57 -1.75
CA GLY A 228 -2.19 -18.34 -2.13
C GLY A 228 -2.80 -17.14 -1.39
N PRO A 229 -3.93 -16.58 -1.84
CA PRO A 229 -4.51 -15.38 -1.26
C PRO A 229 -4.93 -15.55 0.21
N TYR A 230 -5.51 -16.68 0.60
CA TYR A 230 -5.96 -16.89 1.98
C TYR A 230 -4.79 -17.20 2.92
N GLU A 231 -3.75 -17.88 2.44
CA GLU A 231 -2.49 -18.02 3.15
C GLU A 231 -1.84 -16.66 3.39
N LEU A 232 -1.89 -15.77 2.38
CA LEU A 232 -1.35 -14.42 2.49
C LEU A 232 -2.17 -13.56 3.48
N PHE A 233 -3.50 -13.62 3.44
CA PHE A 233 -4.36 -12.91 4.40
C PHE A 233 -4.05 -13.35 5.85
N ASP A 234 -3.91 -14.64 6.07
CA ASP A 234 -3.51 -15.17 7.38
C ASP A 234 -2.10 -14.72 7.79
N PHE A 235 -1.16 -14.70 6.85
CA PHE A 235 0.23 -14.35 7.10
C PHE A 235 0.39 -12.88 7.52
N VAL A 236 -0.28 -11.95 6.82
CA VAL A 236 -0.22 -10.50 7.11
C VAL A 236 -1.14 -10.12 8.27
N GLY A 237 -2.19 -10.89 8.48
CA GLY A 237 -3.27 -10.67 9.43
C GLY A 237 -4.53 -10.15 8.75
N ILE A 238 -5.63 -10.88 8.94
CA ILE A 238 -6.94 -10.67 8.28
C ILE A 238 -7.55 -9.28 8.57
N ASP A 239 -7.19 -8.69 9.70
CA ASP A 239 -7.54 -7.30 10.03
C ASP A 239 -7.05 -6.30 8.99
N ILE A 240 -5.88 -6.50 8.40
CA ILE A 240 -5.29 -5.56 7.42
C ILE A 240 -6.13 -5.45 6.14
N PRO A 241 -6.41 -6.54 5.39
CA PRO A 241 -7.26 -6.45 4.21
C PRO A 241 -8.70 -6.01 4.55
N TRP A 242 -9.26 -6.42 5.71
CA TRP A 242 -10.57 -5.96 6.14
C TRP A 242 -10.61 -4.46 6.42
N ASP A 243 -9.64 -3.91 7.16
CA ASP A 243 -9.60 -2.47 7.47
C ASP A 243 -9.46 -1.63 6.20
N SER A 244 -8.72 -2.11 5.21
CA SER A 244 -8.64 -1.49 3.88
C SER A 244 -10.01 -1.47 3.19
N LEU A 245 -10.70 -2.62 3.08
CA LEU A 245 -12.01 -2.70 2.45
C LEU A 245 -13.07 -1.87 3.23
N LYS A 246 -13.00 -1.87 4.56
CA LYS A 246 -13.87 -1.08 5.41
C LYS A 246 -13.69 0.42 5.13
N TYR A 247 -12.47 0.92 5.04
CA TYR A 247 -12.20 2.31 4.68
C TYR A 247 -12.72 2.61 3.27
N LEU A 248 -12.41 1.76 2.29
CA LEU A 248 -12.87 1.93 0.91
C LEU A 248 -14.40 1.88 0.78
N SER A 249 -15.09 1.14 1.64
CA SER A 249 -16.56 1.11 1.64
C SER A 249 -17.19 2.47 1.98
N GLN A 250 -16.46 3.30 2.71
CA GLN A 250 -16.89 4.65 3.10
C GLN A 250 -16.37 5.73 2.15
N ALA A 251 -15.12 5.58 1.69
CA ALA A 251 -14.40 6.61 0.97
C ALA A 251 -14.51 6.49 -0.56
N LEU A 252 -14.85 5.31 -1.11
CA LEU A 252 -14.86 5.05 -2.54
C LEU A 252 -16.17 4.42 -3.04
N SER A 253 -16.56 3.26 -2.50
CA SER A 253 -17.79 2.57 -2.90
C SER A 253 -18.31 1.64 -1.81
N PRO A 254 -19.60 1.71 -1.43
CA PRO A 254 -20.18 0.81 -0.42
C PRO A 254 -20.10 -0.68 -0.80
N GLU A 255 -19.84 -1.01 -2.07
CA GLU A 255 -19.64 -2.37 -2.56
C GLU A 255 -18.47 -3.10 -1.86
N TYR A 256 -17.41 -2.37 -1.46
CA TYR A 256 -16.30 -2.95 -0.70
C TYR A 256 -16.73 -3.48 0.69
N GLY A 257 -17.84 -3.00 1.23
CA GLY A 257 -18.43 -3.50 2.47
C GLY A 257 -19.10 -4.89 2.36
N LYS A 258 -19.21 -5.45 1.14
CA LYS A 258 -19.75 -6.81 0.91
C LYS A 258 -18.81 -7.93 1.39
N ALA A 259 -17.58 -7.67 1.77
CA ALA A 259 -16.62 -8.66 2.28
C ALA A 259 -17.04 -9.20 3.66
N ALA A 260 -18.07 -10.04 3.69
CA ALA A 260 -18.68 -10.54 4.91
C ALA A 260 -17.83 -11.58 5.64
N THR A 261 -17.06 -12.39 4.90
CA THR A 261 -16.20 -13.42 5.49
C THR A 261 -15.05 -12.80 6.26
N LEU A 262 -14.31 -11.86 5.68
CA LEU A 262 -13.21 -11.17 6.37
C LEU A 262 -13.71 -10.41 7.59
N ARG A 263 -14.83 -9.70 7.47
CA ARG A 263 -15.47 -9.02 8.60
C ARG A 263 -15.75 -9.97 9.76
N LYS A 264 -16.41 -11.08 9.49
CA LYS A 264 -16.75 -12.10 10.50
C LYS A 264 -15.50 -12.66 11.18
N MET A 265 -14.45 -12.94 10.40
CA MET A 265 -13.21 -13.47 10.97
C MET A 265 -12.53 -12.47 11.91
N VAL A 266 -12.57 -11.17 11.59
CA VAL A 266 -12.05 -10.11 12.47
C VAL A 266 -12.88 -10.01 13.75
N GLU A 267 -14.23 -10.02 13.65
CA GLU A 267 -15.14 -10.03 14.79
C GLU A 267 -14.89 -11.24 15.71
N GLU A 268 -14.61 -12.40 15.14
CA GLU A 268 -14.27 -13.64 15.85
C GLU A 268 -12.81 -13.71 16.33
N LYS A 269 -11.99 -12.66 16.09
CA LYS A 269 -10.56 -12.60 16.43
C LYS A 269 -9.73 -13.73 15.79
N LYS A 270 -10.13 -14.22 14.65
CA LYS A 270 -9.41 -15.17 13.81
C LYS A 270 -8.53 -14.41 12.83
N LEU A 271 -7.42 -13.86 13.31
CA LEU A 271 -6.56 -12.95 12.54
C LEU A 271 -5.37 -13.66 11.87
N GLY A 272 -5.45 -14.97 11.65
CA GLY A 272 -4.38 -15.73 11.03
C GLY A 272 -3.19 -15.96 11.98
N LYS A 273 -1.98 -15.79 11.46
CA LYS A 273 -0.72 -16.00 12.19
C LYS A 273 -0.63 -15.18 13.48
N LYS A 274 -1.21 -13.98 13.52
CA LYS A 274 -1.21 -13.09 14.71
C LYS A 274 -1.86 -13.74 15.93
N THR A 275 -2.90 -14.54 15.70
CA THR A 275 -3.70 -15.18 16.77
C THR A 275 -3.60 -16.69 16.78
N GLY A 276 -2.74 -17.27 15.92
CA GLY A 276 -2.56 -18.71 15.78
C GLY A 276 -3.64 -19.40 14.95
N ARG A 277 -4.67 -18.67 14.49
CA ARG A 277 -5.77 -19.20 13.68
C ARG A 277 -6.38 -18.13 12.77
N GLY A 278 -6.62 -18.53 11.54
CA GLY A 278 -7.33 -17.75 10.53
C GLY A 278 -8.13 -18.69 9.63
N PHE A 279 -7.95 -18.58 8.31
CA PHE A 279 -8.39 -19.57 7.33
C PHE A 279 -7.74 -20.93 7.61
N TYR A 280 -6.52 -20.90 8.10
CA TYR A 280 -5.71 -22.06 8.47
C TYR A 280 -5.32 -22.06 9.96
N ASP A 281 -4.85 -23.21 10.43
CA ASP A 281 -4.23 -23.36 11.75
C ASP A 281 -2.76 -22.93 11.66
N TRP A 282 -2.38 -21.97 12.53
CA TRP A 282 -1.03 -21.42 12.67
C TRP A 282 -0.39 -21.74 14.03
N SER A 283 -0.98 -22.66 14.79
CA SER A 283 -0.53 -22.98 16.16
C SER A 283 0.94 -23.39 16.23
N THR A 284 1.50 -23.96 15.14
CA THR A 284 2.91 -24.34 15.02
C THR A 284 3.81 -23.24 14.44
N GLY A 285 3.27 -22.04 14.19
CA GLY A 285 3.97 -20.92 13.55
C GLY A 285 4.04 -20.98 12.02
N ARG A 286 3.51 -22.06 11.42
CA ARG A 286 3.33 -22.25 9.97
C ARG A 286 1.87 -22.59 9.68
N ALA A 287 1.38 -22.19 8.51
CA ALA A 287 0.05 -22.56 8.06
C ALA A 287 -0.04 -24.07 7.83
N ASN A 288 -1.04 -24.71 8.42
CA ASN A 288 -1.38 -26.10 8.08
C ASN A 288 -2.41 -26.08 6.95
N ILE A 289 -1.92 -26.14 5.70
CA ILE A 289 -2.73 -26.04 4.48
C ILE A 289 -2.95 -27.45 3.94
N PRO A 290 -4.20 -27.94 3.83
CA PRO A 290 -4.49 -29.21 3.19
C PRO A 290 -4.04 -29.22 1.72
N GLU A 291 -3.43 -30.32 1.29
CA GLU A 291 -3.14 -30.55 -0.13
C GLU A 291 -4.42 -30.97 -0.84
N VAL A 292 -4.87 -30.11 -1.77
CA VAL A 292 -6.06 -30.35 -2.58
C VAL A 292 -5.78 -29.94 -4.03
N PRO A 293 -6.50 -30.51 -5.01
CA PRO A 293 -6.43 -30.05 -6.40
C PRO A 293 -6.83 -28.57 -6.51
N PRO A 294 -6.25 -27.82 -7.48
CA PRO A 294 -6.69 -26.47 -7.78
C PRO A 294 -8.15 -26.45 -8.24
N THR A 295 -8.88 -25.40 -7.85
CA THR A 295 -10.24 -25.20 -8.38
C THR A 295 -10.21 -24.83 -9.87
N ASP A 296 -11.19 -25.30 -10.62
CA ASP A 296 -11.50 -24.90 -12.00
C ASP A 296 -12.64 -23.89 -12.10
N LYS A 297 -13.20 -23.48 -10.96
CA LYS A 297 -14.36 -22.58 -10.88
C LYS A 297 -14.01 -21.11 -10.97
N ILE A 298 -12.73 -20.78 -10.85
CA ILE A 298 -12.15 -19.46 -11.09
C ILE A 298 -11.00 -19.59 -12.08
N SER A 299 -10.69 -18.52 -12.78
CA SER A 299 -9.65 -18.51 -13.82
C SER A 299 -8.67 -17.35 -13.61
N LEU A 300 -7.48 -17.46 -14.20
CA LEU A 300 -6.55 -16.34 -14.23
C LEU A 300 -7.17 -15.11 -14.91
N MET A 301 -8.03 -15.32 -15.94
CA MET A 301 -8.71 -14.23 -16.64
C MET A 301 -9.67 -13.45 -15.72
N ASP A 302 -10.23 -14.07 -14.68
CA ASP A 302 -11.06 -13.36 -13.71
C ASP A 302 -10.24 -12.28 -12.96
N LEU A 303 -9.05 -12.64 -12.50
CA LEU A 303 -8.14 -11.73 -11.81
C LEU A 303 -7.58 -10.66 -12.76
N LEU A 304 -7.12 -11.06 -13.94
CA LEU A 304 -6.60 -10.13 -14.94
C LEU A 304 -7.64 -9.09 -15.38
N ALA A 305 -8.88 -9.50 -15.56
CA ALA A 305 -9.96 -8.57 -15.94
C ALA A 305 -10.25 -7.58 -14.80
N ILE A 306 -10.25 -8.01 -13.53
CA ILE A 306 -10.42 -7.14 -12.36
C ILE A 306 -9.28 -6.13 -12.28
N ASP A 307 -8.03 -6.57 -12.39
CA ASP A 307 -6.85 -5.71 -12.34
C ASP A 307 -6.86 -4.67 -13.46
N ILE A 308 -7.16 -5.08 -14.69
CA ILE A 308 -7.27 -4.19 -15.85
C ILE A 308 -8.40 -3.17 -15.63
N ASN A 309 -9.54 -3.59 -15.10
CA ASN A 309 -10.66 -2.69 -14.83
C ASN A 309 -10.30 -1.61 -13.83
N GLU A 310 -9.68 -1.98 -12.69
CA GLU A 310 -9.24 -0.99 -11.69
C GLU A 310 -8.10 -0.09 -12.22
N ALA A 311 -7.18 -0.64 -13.00
CA ALA A 311 -6.14 0.14 -13.67
C ALA A 311 -6.74 1.20 -14.61
N VAL A 312 -7.71 0.81 -15.42
CA VAL A 312 -8.42 1.72 -16.34
C VAL A 312 -9.22 2.77 -15.56
N LYS A 313 -9.87 2.41 -14.43
CA LYS A 313 -10.54 3.39 -13.54
C LYS A 313 -9.57 4.44 -13.03
N LEU A 314 -8.41 4.05 -12.51
CA LEU A 314 -7.38 4.96 -12.03
C LEU A 314 -6.92 5.95 -13.11
N ILE A 315 -6.82 5.49 -14.35
CA ILE A 315 -6.46 6.33 -15.50
C ILE A 315 -7.62 7.28 -15.87
N GLU A 316 -8.85 6.77 -15.95
CA GLU A 316 -10.05 7.58 -16.25
C GLU A 316 -10.30 8.66 -15.21
N GLU A 317 -10.05 8.36 -13.94
CA GLU A 317 -10.18 9.30 -12.81
C GLU A 317 -9.02 10.30 -12.75
N GLY A 318 -8.00 10.15 -13.59
CA GLY A 318 -6.82 11.02 -13.60
C GLY A 318 -5.92 10.84 -12.38
N VAL A 319 -5.98 9.69 -11.70
CA VAL A 319 -5.18 9.38 -10.50
C VAL A 319 -3.73 9.10 -10.88
N ALA A 320 -3.51 8.34 -11.94
CA ALA A 320 -2.16 7.93 -12.36
C ALA A 320 -2.06 7.75 -13.88
N ARG A 321 -0.83 7.80 -14.38
CA ARG A 321 -0.50 7.44 -15.77
C ARG A 321 -0.40 5.92 -15.91
N PRO A 322 -0.62 5.37 -17.11
CA PRO A 322 -0.52 3.93 -17.35
C PRO A 322 0.81 3.31 -16.87
N ASP A 323 1.95 3.95 -17.18
CA ASP A 323 3.26 3.47 -16.77
C ASP A 323 3.45 3.46 -15.23
N ASP A 324 2.84 4.41 -14.53
CA ASP A 324 2.89 4.48 -13.07
C ASP A 324 2.01 3.41 -12.44
N VAL A 325 0.85 3.12 -13.04
CA VAL A 325 0.00 1.98 -12.64
C VAL A 325 0.74 0.65 -12.80
N GLU A 326 1.38 0.44 -13.95
CA GLU A 326 2.19 -0.76 -14.20
C GLU A 326 3.29 -0.93 -13.15
N LYS A 327 4.09 0.12 -12.93
CA LYS A 327 5.17 0.11 -11.94
C LYS A 327 4.67 -0.12 -10.52
N ALA A 328 3.53 0.48 -10.14
CA ALA A 328 2.95 0.31 -8.83
C ALA A 328 2.61 -1.16 -8.54
N VAL A 329 1.98 -1.84 -9.49
CA VAL A 329 1.59 -3.25 -9.33
C VAL A 329 2.82 -4.17 -9.35
N VAL A 330 3.73 -3.96 -10.30
CA VAL A 330 4.95 -4.79 -10.42
C VAL A 330 5.84 -4.65 -9.19
N LEU A 331 6.16 -3.42 -8.78
CA LEU A 331 7.09 -3.17 -7.67
C LEU A 331 6.43 -3.28 -6.28
N GLY A 332 5.17 -2.89 -6.14
CA GLY A 332 4.42 -2.93 -4.89
C GLY A 332 3.91 -4.33 -4.55
N GLY A 333 3.46 -5.08 -5.56
CA GLY A 333 3.01 -6.47 -5.43
C GLY A 333 4.09 -7.51 -5.63
N ASN A 334 5.32 -7.10 -5.99
CA ASN A 334 6.39 -8.01 -6.42
C ASN A 334 5.92 -9.00 -7.49
N ARG A 335 5.15 -8.50 -8.45
CA ARG A 335 4.55 -9.28 -9.53
C ARG A 335 5.45 -9.28 -10.78
N PRO A 336 5.45 -10.34 -11.60
CA PRO A 336 6.28 -10.40 -12.81
C PRO A 336 5.79 -9.46 -13.93
N PHE A 337 4.53 -9.07 -13.91
CA PHE A 337 3.88 -8.16 -14.86
C PHE A 337 2.75 -7.40 -14.16
N GLY A 338 2.32 -6.29 -14.74
CA GLY A 338 1.20 -5.50 -14.26
C GLY A 338 0.03 -5.47 -15.25
N PRO A 339 -1.08 -4.82 -14.91
CA PRO A 339 -2.31 -4.85 -15.68
C PRO A 339 -2.20 -4.17 -17.05
N ILE A 340 -1.32 -3.19 -17.21
CA ILE A 340 -1.17 -2.45 -18.47
C ILE A 340 -0.47 -3.31 -19.54
N SER A 341 0.58 -4.06 -19.16
CA SER A 341 1.26 -4.95 -20.09
C SER A 341 0.35 -6.10 -20.52
N VAL A 342 -0.40 -6.69 -19.59
CA VAL A 342 -1.37 -7.77 -19.91
C VAL A 342 -2.50 -7.27 -20.81
N ALA A 343 -3.03 -6.07 -20.55
CA ALA A 343 -4.11 -5.51 -21.36
C ALA A 343 -3.73 -5.27 -22.83
N LYS A 344 -2.43 -5.20 -23.16
CA LYS A 344 -1.96 -5.08 -24.54
C LYS A 344 -2.21 -6.35 -25.36
N ASP A 345 -2.24 -7.50 -24.70
CA ASP A 345 -2.40 -8.81 -25.34
C ASP A 345 -3.87 -9.30 -25.37
N LEU A 346 -4.78 -8.56 -24.70
CA LEU A 346 -6.19 -8.88 -24.62
C LEU A 346 -7.04 -7.90 -25.46
N SER A 347 -8.10 -8.41 -26.03
CA SER A 347 -9.09 -7.56 -26.71
C SER A 347 -10.03 -6.89 -25.69
N ASN A 348 -10.49 -5.67 -26.03
CA ASN A 348 -11.48 -4.97 -25.22
C ASN A 348 -12.76 -5.81 -25.02
N ALA A 349 -13.16 -6.58 -26.03
CA ALA A 349 -14.37 -7.41 -25.99
C ALA A 349 -14.22 -8.56 -24.97
N GLU A 350 -13.07 -9.23 -24.92
CA GLU A 350 -12.80 -10.29 -23.95
C GLU A 350 -12.83 -9.78 -22.52
N VAL A 351 -12.13 -8.67 -22.25
CA VAL A 351 -12.10 -8.05 -20.93
C VAL A 351 -13.50 -7.60 -20.52
N LYS A 352 -14.23 -6.91 -21.41
CA LYS A 352 -15.61 -6.47 -21.17
C LYS A 352 -16.53 -7.63 -20.83
N ALA A 353 -16.56 -8.68 -21.64
CA ALA A 353 -17.42 -9.84 -21.43
C ALA A 353 -17.13 -10.53 -20.11
N LYS A 354 -15.85 -10.67 -19.73
CA LYS A 354 -15.46 -11.24 -18.45
C LYS A 354 -15.92 -10.39 -17.28
N LEU A 355 -15.78 -9.08 -17.36
CA LEU A 355 -16.25 -8.16 -16.30
C LEU A 355 -17.77 -8.17 -16.15
N GLU A 356 -18.52 -8.21 -17.24
CA GLU A 356 -19.99 -8.33 -17.20
C GLU A 356 -20.44 -9.66 -16.57
N GLU A 357 -19.74 -10.77 -16.88
CA GLU A 357 -19.93 -12.06 -16.21
C GLU A 357 -19.69 -11.95 -14.69
N LEU A 358 -18.54 -11.39 -14.29
CA LEU A 358 -18.17 -11.25 -12.89
C LEU A 358 -19.14 -10.35 -12.12
N ALA A 359 -19.49 -9.19 -12.69
CA ALA A 359 -20.45 -8.28 -12.09
C ALA A 359 -21.80 -8.95 -11.84
N THR A 360 -22.28 -9.76 -12.78
CA THR A 360 -23.52 -10.52 -12.68
C THR A 360 -23.39 -11.67 -11.67
N ARG A 361 -22.34 -12.48 -11.79
CA ARG A 361 -22.09 -13.66 -10.94
C ARG A 361 -21.98 -13.30 -9.47
N PHE A 362 -21.33 -12.20 -9.17
CA PHE A 362 -21.07 -11.76 -7.79
C PHE A 362 -22.06 -10.71 -7.31
N ASP A 363 -22.95 -10.20 -8.17
CA ASP A 363 -23.83 -9.06 -7.86
C ASP A 363 -23.01 -7.90 -7.27
N CYS A 364 -21.90 -7.53 -7.95
CA CYS A 364 -20.93 -6.57 -7.45
C CYS A 364 -20.53 -5.56 -8.53
N LYS A 365 -20.83 -4.28 -8.27
CA LYS A 365 -20.58 -3.19 -9.21
C LYS A 365 -19.09 -2.85 -9.36
N ILE A 366 -18.23 -3.26 -8.41
CA ILE A 366 -16.77 -3.08 -8.54
C ILE A 366 -16.27 -3.79 -9.80
N PHE A 367 -16.84 -4.95 -10.14
CA PHE A 367 -16.45 -5.72 -11.32
C PHE A 367 -17.14 -5.27 -12.61
N ALA A 368 -18.07 -4.32 -12.56
CA ALA A 368 -18.67 -3.79 -13.78
C ALA A 368 -17.60 -3.07 -14.62
N PRO A 369 -17.62 -3.25 -15.97
CA PRO A 369 -16.64 -2.61 -16.84
C PRO A 369 -16.71 -1.09 -16.73
N THR A 370 -15.55 -0.45 -16.73
CA THR A 370 -15.43 1.02 -16.77
C THR A 370 -16.07 1.59 -18.03
N ARG A 371 -16.22 2.91 -18.04
CA ARG A 371 -16.73 3.62 -19.23
C ARG A 371 -15.84 3.37 -20.45
N ALA A 372 -14.51 3.48 -20.31
CA ALA A 372 -13.61 3.26 -21.44
C ALA A 372 -13.70 1.82 -21.99
N ILE A 373 -13.80 0.81 -21.11
CA ILE A 373 -13.99 -0.57 -21.53
C ILE A 373 -15.36 -0.76 -22.19
N THR A 374 -16.41 -0.15 -21.64
CA THR A 374 -17.76 -0.20 -22.19
C THR A 374 -17.83 0.41 -23.59
N GLU A 375 -17.13 1.51 -23.83
CA GLU A 375 -17.05 2.23 -25.12
C GLU A 375 -16.02 1.64 -26.09
N GLY A 376 -15.32 0.56 -25.75
CA GLY A 376 -14.30 -0.05 -26.62
C GLY A 376 -12.96 0.71 -26.63
N LYS A 377 -12.71 1.58 -25.64
CA LYS A 377 -11.56 2.48 -25.54
C LYS A 377 -10.48 2.02 -24.55
N MET A 378 -10.48 0.73 -24.15
CA MET A 378 -9.46 0.21 -23.24
C MET A 378 -8.04 0.48 -23.74
N ARG A 379 -7.81 0.29 -25.06
CA ARG A 379 -6.51 0.53 -25.69
C ARG A 379 -6.09 2.01 -25.56
N ASP A 380 -7.01 2.94 -25.73
CA ASP A 380 -6.73 4.37 -25.58
C ASP A 380 -6.38 4.72 -24.13
N ALA A 381 -7.04 4.08 -23.16
CA ALA A 381 -6.73 4.23 -21.76
C ALA A 381 -5.29 3.81 -21.43
N ILE A 382 -4.94 2.56 -21.77
CA ILE A 382 -3.62 1.99 -21.44
C ILE A 382 -2.46 2.61 -22.22
N GLU A 383 -2.72 3.28 -23.33
CA GLU A 383 -1.74 4.04 -24.10
C GLU A 383 -1.73 5.54 -23.73
N GLY A 384 -2.49 5.96 -22.71
CA GLY A 384 -2.50 7.34 -22.20
C GLY A 384 -3.13 8.36 -23.15
N ARG A 385 -4.01 7.91 -24.05
CA ARG A 385 -4.72 8.79 -25.00
C ARG A 385 -6.10 9.26 -24.52
N LEU A 386 -6.57 8.76 -23.37
CA LEU A 386 -7.80 9.27 -22.77
C LEU A 386 -7.53 10.62 -22.11
N SER A 387 -8.36 11.61 -22.42
CA SER A 387 -8.48 12.77 -21.55
C SER A 387 -9.18 12.34 -20.26
N PRO A 388 -8.67 12.74 -19.07
CA PRO A 388 -9.38 12.49 -17.81
C PRO A 388 -10.84 12.97 -17.93
N ALA A 389 -11.77 12.23 -17.33
CA ALA A 389 -13.15 12.68 -17.29
C ALA A 389 -13.19 14.04 -16.58
N ALA A 390 -13.77 15.05 -17.22
CA ALA A 390 -14.13 16.27 -16.53
C ALA A 390 -15.01 15.86 -15.34
N ASP A 391 -14.65 16.33 -14.14
CA ASP A 391 -15.18 15.94 -12.86
C ASP A 391 -16.67 15.54 -12.90
N GLY A 392 -16.93 14.24 -12.86
CA GLY A 392 -18.24 13.68 -12.52
C GLY A 392 -18.31 13.60 -10.99
N PRO A 393 -19.50 13.59 -10.40
CA PRO A 393 -19.67 13.70 -8.95
C PRO A 393 -18.92 12.59 -8.22
N ALA A 394 -18.20 13.01 -7.17
CA ALA A 394 -17.53 12.18 -6.18
C ALA A 394 -18.53 11.30 -5.41
#